data_ceea65e8100abef30363ea2916ab22e7
#
_entry.id   ceea65e8100abef30363ea2916ab22e7
#
_cell.length_a   1.000
_cell.length_b   1.000
_cell.length_c   1.000
_cell.angle_alpha   90.00
_cell.angle_beta   90.00
_cell.angle_gamma   90.00
#
_symmetry.space_group_name_H-M   'P 1'
#
loop_
_entity.id
_entity.type
_entity.pdbx_description
1 polymer ?
#
loop_
_entity_poly.entity_id
_entity_poly.type
_entity_poly.pdbx_seq_one_letter_code
_entity_poly.pdbx_strand_id
1 'polypeptide(L)'
;LLRGAPGAGKSDLALRFLALPNEGELRPLLVADDQVQLDVNGTTVTVSAPEMLAGMMEVRGLGIQEMPTIAAARLVLVCDLVAADHVPRMPPDPWDRTALEGVDMPLLHLSPFEASAPLKLKMALLRAPEQ
;
A
#
# COMPACT_ATOMS: atom_id res chain seq x y z
N LEU A 1 -1.03 2.14 2.35
CA LEU A 1 -1.28 3.06 1.24
C LEU A 1 -0.01 3.23 0.41
N LEU A 2 -0.10 2.96 -0.88
CA LEU A 2 0.99 3.22 -1.84
C LEU A 2 0.81 4.61 -2.45
N ARG A 3 1.86 5.42 -2.44
CA ARG A 3 1.88 6.74 -3.07
C ARG A 3 2.99 6.81 -4.13
N GLY A 4 2.71 7.52 -5.21
CA GLY A 4 3.67 7.78 -6.26
C GLY A 4 3.01 8.49 -7.43
N ALA A 5 3.83 9.07 -8.31
CA ALA A 5 3.36 9.71 -9.54
C ALA A 5 2.71 8.67 -10.48
N PRO A 6 1.89 9.09 -11.45
CA PRO A 6 1.45 8.21 -12.52
C PRO A 6 2.65 7.52 -13.18
N GLY A 7 2.56 6.20 -13.35
CA GLY A 7 3.66 5.40 -13.89
C GLY A 7 4.73 5.00 -12.88
N ALA A 8 4.55 5.33 -11.59
CA ALA A 8 5.53 4.97 -10.55
C ALA A 8 5.55 3.47 -10.20
N GLY A 9 4.59 2.68 -10.70
CA GLY A 9 4.55 1.23 -10.46
C GLY A 9 3.60 0.79 -9.37
N LYS A 10 2.66 1.64 -8.94
CA LYS A 10 1.69 1.32 -7.87
C LYS A 10 0.85 0.09 -8.19
N SER A 11 0.19 0.08 -9.34
CA SER A 11 -0.70 -1.02 -9.72
C SER A 11 0.07 -2.31 -9.99
N ASP A 12 1.25 -2.23 -10.59
CA ASP A 12 2.11 -3.41 -10.80
C ASP A 12 2.57 -4.01 -9.46
N LEU A 13 3.00 -3.19 -8.53
CA LEU A 13 3.36 -3.66 -7.19
C LEU A 13 2.17 -4.26 -6.45
N ALA A 14 1.01 -3.61 -6.53
CA ALA A 14 -0.22 -4.13 -5.92
C ALA A 14 -0.58 -5.51 -6.50
N LEU A 15 -0.48 -5.68 -7.81
CA LEU A 15 -0.75 -6.96 -8.46
C LEU A 15 0.19 -8.07 -7.95
N ARG A 16 1.48 -7.77 -7.88
CA ARG A 16 2.47 -8.73 -7.35
C ARG A 16 2.25 -9.03 -5.86
N PHE A 17 1.88 -8.03 -5.08
CA PHE A 17 1.56 -8.21 -3.66
C PHE A 17 0.32 -9.09 -3.47
N LEU A 18 -0.73 -8.86 -4.25
CA LEU A 18 -1.95 -9.68 -4.21
C LEU A 18 -1.72 -11.14 -4.62
N ALA A 19 -0.67 -11.39 -5.39
CA ALA A 19 -0.28 -12.75 -5.80
C ALA A 19 0.54 -13.50 -4.74
N LEU A 20 0.92 -12.86 -3.63
CA LEU A 20 1.63 -13.54 -2.55
C LEU A 20 0.77 -14.66 -1.96
N PRO A 21 1.39 -15.79 -1.56
CA PRO A 21 0.65 -16.88 -0.97
C PRO A 21 0.03 -16.49 0.38
N ASN A 22 -1.13 -17.04 0.66
CA ASN A 22 -1.76 -16.90 1.97
C ASN A 22 -0.95 -17.67 3.03
N GLU A 23 -0.77 -17.05 4.20
CA GLU A 23 -0.09 -17.66 5.34
C GLU A 23 -1.02 -17.61 6.55
N GLY A 24 -1.70 -18.75 6.84
CA GLY A 24 -2.71 -18.80 7.87
C GLY A 24 -3.85 -17.81 7.60
N GLU A 25 -4.05 -16.87 8.51
CA GLU A 25 -5.04 -15.80 8.35
C GLU A 25 -4.51 -14.60 7.56
N LEU A 26 -3.20 -14.56 7.28
CA LEU A 26 -2.57 -13.50 6.50
C LEU A 26 -2.85 -13.72 5.03
N ARG A 27 -3.63 -12.83 4.46
CA ARG A 27 -4.01 -12.91 3.06
C ARG A 27 -4.09 -11.50 2.46
N PRO A 28 -3.43 -11.27 1.31
CA PRO A 28 -3.48 -9.96 0.67
C PRO A 28 -4.86 -9.73 0.05
N LEU A 29 -5.41 -8.55 0.30
CA LEU A 29 -6.69 -8.10 -0.27
C LEU A 29 -6.53 -6.66 -0.74
N LEU A 30 -7.25 -6.33 -1.81
CA LEU A 30 -7.29 -4.97 -2.34
C LEU A 30 -8.41 -4.19 -1.66
N VAL A 31 -8.11 -2.98 -1.19
CA VAL A 31 -9.15 -2.02 -0.80
C VAL A 31 -9.64 -1.26 -2.02
N ALA A 32 -8.72 -0.63 -2.74
CA ALA A 32 -9.02 0.08 -3.97
C ALA A 32 -7.77 0.18 -4.84
N ASP A 33 -7.97 0.26 -6.15
CA ASP A 33 -6.92 0.58 -7.10
C ASP A 33 -6.68 2.11 -7.07
N ASP A 34 -6.70 2.82 -8.07
CA ASP A 34 -6.31 4.20 -8.32
C ASP A 34 -6.72 5.26 -7.26
N GLN A 35 -7.91 5.15 -6.67
CA GLN A 35 -8.43 6.13 -5.71
C GLN A 35 -8.93 5.46 -4.43
N VAL A 36 -8.64 6.09 -3.30
CA VAL A 36 -9.15 5.67 -1.99
C VAL A 36 -9.89 6.83 -1.31
N GLN A 37 -10.87 6.49 -0.50
CA GLN A 37 -11.50 7.41 0.44
C GLN A 37 -10.86 7.25 1.81
N LEU A 38 -10.59 8.36 2.48
CA LEU A 38 -9.99 8.38 3.81
C LEU A 38 -10.99 8.98 4.80
N ASP A 39 -11.25 8.25 5.87
CA ASP A 39 -12.05 8.71 6.99
C ASP A 39 -11.18 8.77 8.24
N VAL A 40 -11.14 9.93 8.88
CA VAL A 40 -10.34 10.16 10.09
C VAL A 40 -11.27 10.22 11.30
N ASN A 41 -10.93 9.43 12.31
CA ASN A 41 -11.59 9.47 13.62
C ASN A 41 -10.51 9.46 14.70
N GLY A 42 -10.24 10.62 15.29
CA GLY A 42 -9.13 10.80 16.20
C GLY A 42 -7.79 10.57 15.50
N THR A 43 -7.05 9.55 15.92
CA THR A 43 -5.77 9.15 15.30
C THR A 43 -5.92 7.96 14.37
N THR A 44 -7.14 7.46 14.15
CA THR A 44 -7.41 6.33 13.27
C THR A 44 -7.80 6.81 11.89
N VAL A 45 -7.11 6.32 10.87
CA VAL A 45 -7.45 6.55 9.46
C VAL A 45 -7.98 5.24 8.88
N THR A 46 -9.19 5.28 8.34
CA THR A 46 -9.82 4.16 7.65
C THR A 46 -9.83 4.44 6.16
N VAL A 47 -9.39 3.47 5.36
CA VAL A 47 -9.42 3.54 3.91
C VAL A 47 -10.54 2.68 3.36
N SER A 48 -11.20 3.18 2.32
CA SER A 48 -12.24 2.46 1.59
C SER A 48 -12.20 2.81 0.11
N ALA A 49 -12.84 1.99 -0.73
CA ALA A 49 -12.94 2.28 -2.16
C ALA A 49 -14.12 3.22 -2.43
N PRO A 50 -14.00 4.13 -3.41
CA PRO A 50 -15.18 4.76 -3.98
C PRO A 50 -16.14 3.68 -4.52
N GLU A 51 -17.42 3.83 -4.26
CA GLU A 51 -18.42 2.79 -4.53
C GLU A 51 -18.38 2.24 -5.96
N MET A 52 -18.17 3.11 -6.94
CA MET A 52 -18.13 2.74 -8.35
C MET A 52 -16.88 1.96 -8.77
N LEU A 53 -15.83 1.96 -7.95
CA LEU A 53 -14.54 1.35 -8.27
C LEU A 53 -14.24 0.13 -7.37
N ALA A 54 -15.15 -0.22 -6.49
CA ALA A 54 -14.95 -1.32 -5.56
C ALA A 54 -14.80 -2.67 -6.30
N GLY A 55 -13.83 -3.47 -5.89
CA GLY A 55 -13.63 -4.82 -6.40
C GLY A 55 -12.86 -4.93 -7.70
N MET A 56 -12.43 -3.82 -8.27
CA MET A 56 -11.84 -3.81 -9.61
C MET A 56 -10.43 -3.22 -9.62
N MET A 57 -9.60 -3.75 -10.51
CA MET A 57 -8.25 -3.27 -10.76
C MET A 57 -8.01 -3.21 -12.27
N GLU A 58 -7.47 -2.10 -12.76
CA GLU A 58 -7.01 -2.02 -14.13
C GLU A 58 -5.61 -2.64 -14.25
N VAL A 59 -5.53 -3.73 -15.00
CA VAL A 59 -4.27 -4.42 -15.28
C VAL A 59 -3.85 -4.11 -16.71
N ARG A 60 -2.73 -3.40 -16.85
CA ARG A 60 -2.23 -3.00 -18.16
C ARG A 60 -2.04 -4.23 -19.06
N GLY A 61 -2.60 -4.21 -20.24
CA GLY A 61 -2.57 -5.32 -21.19
C GLY A 61 -3.72 -6.32 -21.05
N LEU A 62 -4.43 -6.31 -19.93
CA LEU A 62 -5.56 -7.21 -19.68
C LEU A 62 -6.89 -6.50 -19.47
N GLY A 63 -6.86 -5.19 -19.16
CA GLY A 63 -8.05 -4.42 -18.89
C GLY A 63 -8.50 -4.52 -17.43
N ILE A 64 -9.81 -4.29 -17.21
CA ILE A 64 -10.41 -4.31 -15.87
C ILE A 64 -10.57 -5.75 -15.40
N GLN A 65 -10.04 -6.04 -14.23
CA GLN A 65 -10.10 -7.37 -13.59
C GLN A 65 -10.77 -7.28 -12.23
N GLU A 66 -11.56 -8.29 -11.89
CA GLU A 66 -12.06 -8.46 -10.53
C GLU A 66 -10.94 -9.01 -9.64
N MET A 67 -10.80 -8.46 -8.44
CA MET A 67 -9.77 -8.86 -7.49
C MET A 67 -10.40 -9.20 -6.14
N PRO A 68 -9.76 -10.07 -5.36
CA PRO A 68 -10.16 -10.27 -3.96
C PRO A 68 -10.03 -8.94 -3.20
N THR A 69 -11.13 -8.48 -2.61
CA THR A 69 -11.21 -7.16 -1.98
C THR A 69 -11.74 -7.21 -0.57
N ILE A 70 -11.48 -6.13 0.15
CA ILE A 70 -12.09 -5.83 1.43
C ILE A 70 -12.68 -4.43 1.36
N ALA A 71 -13.84 -4.21 1.96
CA ALA A 71 -14.58 -2.95 1.83
C ALA A 71 -13.85 -1.77 2.48
N ALA A 72 -13.19 -2.01 3.60
CA ALA A 72 -12.46 -0.99 4.34
C ALA A 72 -11.36 -1.62 5.17
N ALA A 73 -10.34 -0.84 5.49
CA ALA A 73 -9.26 -1.26 6.36
C ALA A 73 -8.70 -0.07 7.14
N ARG A 74 -8.19 -0.34 8.34
CA ARG A 74 -7.43 0.65 9.08
C ARG A 74 -6.06 0.83 8.43
N LEU A 75 -5.67 2.08 8.21
CA LEU A 75 -4.36 2.40 7.65
C LEU A 75 -3.28 2.32 8.73
N VAL A 76 -2.20 1.60 8.46
CA VAL A 76 -1.08 1.42 9.41
C VAL A 76 0.26 1.86 8.83
N LEU A 77 0.36 2.02 7.51
CA LEU A 77 1.62 2.34 6.83
C LEU A 77 1.37 3.12 5.56
N VAL A 78 2.15 4.17 5.35
CA VAL A 78 2.24 4.86 4.06
C VAL A 78 3.56 4.45 3.40
N CYS A 79 3.50 4.06 2.14
CA CYS A 79 4.66 3.66 1.37
C CYS A 79 4.81 4.56 0.15
N ASP A 80 5.91 5.31 0.10
CA ASP A 80 6.26 6.13 -1.05
C ASP A 80 7.14 5.33 -2.01
N LEU A 81 6.71 5.24 -3.26
CA LEU A 81 7.44 4.55 -4.31
C LEU A 81 8.45 5.51 -4.93
N VAL A 82 9.71 5.15 -4.84
CA VAL A 82 10.84 5.98 -5.26
C VAL A 82 11.83 5.17 -6.09
N ALA A 83 12.76 5.86 -6.75
CA ALA A 83 13.85 5.19 -7.44
C ALA A 83 14.76 4.45 -6.44
N ALA A 84 15.41 3.39 -6.90
CA ALA A 84 16.22 2.52 -6.03
C ALA A 84 17.34 3.26 -5.29
N ASP A 85 17.94 4.28 -5.90
CA ASP A 85 18.99 5.10 -5.30
C ASP A 85 18.49 6.05 -4.21
N HIS A 86 17.17 6.22 -4.08
CA HIS A 86 16.54 6.99 -3.01
C HIS A 86 16.05 6.14 -1.85
N VAL A 87 16.23 4.81 -1.91
CA VAL A 87 15.90 3.92 -0.81
C VAL A 87 17.12 3.79 0.10
N PRO A 88 17.03 4.18 1.39
CA PRO A 88 18.14 4.01 2.31
C PRO A 88 18.41 2.52 2.53
N ARG A 89 19.70 2.16 2.68
CA ARG A 89 20.09 0.77 2.93
C ARG A 89 19.45 0.21 4.20
N MET A 90 19.38 1.03 5.22
CA MET A 90 18.72 0.71 6.48
C MET A 90 17.61 1.73 6.73
N PRO A 91 16.44 1.29 7.25
CA PRO A 91 15.41 2.25 7.61
C PRO A 91 15.93 3.18 8.71
N PRO A 92 15.48 4.45 8.71
CA PRO A 92 15.78 5.33 9.82
C PRO A 92 15.24 4.76 11.14
N ASP A 93 15.92 5.04 12.24
CA ASP A 93 15.46 4.68 13.57
C ASP A 93 15.44 5.94 14.45
N PRO A 94 14.27 6.44 14.87
CA PRO A 94 12.93 5.91 14.57
C PRO A 94 12.54 6.01 13.08
N TRP A 95 11.52 5.26 12.69
CA TRP A 95 11.01 5.30 11.32
C TRP A 95 10.62 6.71 10.90
N ASP A 96 10.81 7.02 9.62
CA ASP A 96 10.26 8.23 9.03
C ASP A 96 8.74 8.26 9.19
N ARG A 97 8.20 9.46 9.20
CA ARG A 97 6.77 9.69 9.39
C ARG A 97 6.26 10.71 8.38
N THR A 98 4.98 10.62 8.10
CA THR A 98 4.29 11.56 7.22
C THR A 98 2.92 11.89 7.80
N ALA A 99 2.47 13.12 7.60
CA ALA A 99 1.11 13.48 7.95
C ALA A 99 0.16 13.11 6.81
N LEU A 100 -0.91 12.39 7.16
CA LEU A 100 -1.97 12.05 6.23
C LEU A 100 -3.30 12.50 6.83
N GLU A 101 -3.97 13.45 6.17
CA GLU A 101 -5.20 14.05 6.68
C GLU A 101 -5.04 14.53 8.15
N GLY A 102 -3.87 15.09 8.48
CA GLY A 102 -3.54 15.55 9.82
C GLY A 102 -3.14 14.47 10.83
N VAL A 103 -3.12 13.21 10.43
CA VAL A 103 -2.71 12.09 11.29
C VAL A 103 -1.29 11.66 10.95
N ASP A 104 -0.46 11.52 11.97
CA ASP A 104 0.93 11.12 11.84
C ASP A 104 1.03 9.61 11.59
N MET A 105 1.67 9.22 10.48
CA MET A 105 1.73 7.84 10.00
C MET A 105 3.18 7.40 9.78
N PRO A 106 3.52 6.12 10.05
CA PRO A 106 4.81 5.57 9.62
C PRO A 106 4.96 5.65 8.10
N LEU A 107 6.15 5.98 7.65
CA LEU A 107 6.50 6.13 6.25
C LEU A 107 7.63 5.19 5.86
N LEU A 108 7.42 4.44 4.79
CA LEU A 108 8.42 3.59 4.15
C LEU A 108 8.73 4.13 2.75
N HIS A 109 10.00 4.10 2.36
CA HIS A 109 10.42 4.31 0.97
C HIS A 109 10.74 2.96 0.34
N LEU A 110 10.20 2.69 -0.83
CA LEU A 110 10.35 1.41 -1.51
C LEU A 110 10.54 1.62 -3.01
N SER A 111 11.48 0.87 -3.61
CA SER A 111 11.60 0.80 -5.07
C SER A 111 10.64 -0.27 -5.59
N PRO A 112 9.64 0.10 -6.41
CA PRO A 112 8.57 -0.84 -6.80
C PRO A 112 9.01 -1.87 -7.84
N PHE A 113 10.11 -1.62 -8.56
CA PHE A 113 10.52 -2.46 -9.70
C PHE A 113 11.47 -3.59 -9.31
N GLU A 114 11.88 -3.68 -8.06
CA GLU A 114 12.64 -4.82 -7.57
C GLU A 114 11.73 -6.05 -7.44
N ALA A 115 12.24 -7.22 -7.80
CA ALA A 115 11.48 -8.48 -7.67
C ALA A 115 11.01 -8.73 -6.23
N SER A 116 11.82 -8.32 -5.25
CA SER A 116 11.53 -8.48 -3.83
C SER A 116 10.57 -7.42 -3.26
N ALA A 117 10.16 -6.42 -4.03
CA ALA A 117 9.34 -5.32 -3.52
C ALA A 117 8.07 -5.79 -2.78
N PRO A 118 7.26 -6.74 -3.30
CA PRO A 118 6.07 -7.18 -2.55
C PRO A 118 6.42 -7.89 -1.24
N LEU A 119 7.52 -8.62 -1.20
CA LEU A 119 7.99 -9.28 0.03
C LEU A 119 8.47 -8.25 1.07
N LYS A 120 9.20 -7.23 0.62
CA LYS A 120 9.62 -6.12 1.48
C LYS A 120 8.43 -5.37 2.06
N LEU A 121 7.41 -5.12 1.24
CA LEU A 121 6.18 -4.47 1.69
C LEU A 121 5.47 -5.30 2.77
N LYS A 122 5.34 -6.61 2.56
CA LYS A 122 4.78 -7.52 3.56
C LYS A 122 5.56 -7.46 4.87
N MET A 123 6.89 -7.55 4.81
CA MET A 123 7.74 -7.49 6.00
C MET A 123 7.58 -6.15 6.73
N ALA A 124 7.48 -5.06 5.98
CA ALA A 124 7.29 -3.72 6.55
C ALA A 124 5.94 -3.60 7.27
N LEU A 125 4.87 -4.13 6.69
CA LEU A 125 3.54 -4.14 7.31
C LEU A 125 3.54 -4.87 8.66
N LEU A 126 4.29 -5.96 8.77
CA LEU A 126 4.39 -6.74 10.01
C LEU A 126 5.27 -6.07 11.08
N ARG A 127 6.09 -5.09 10.70
CA ARG A 127 7.07 -4.44 11.57
C ARG A 127 6.82 -2.95 11.77
N ALA A 128 5.86 -2.36 11.07
CA ALA A 128 5.57 -0.95 11.19
C ALA A 128 5.24 -0.59 12.65
N PRO A 129 5.81 0.50 13.17
CA PRO A 129 5.50 0.94 14.53
C PRO A 129 4.04 1.31 14.66
N GLU A 130 3.49 1.11 15.84
CA GLU A 130 2.15 1.58 16.16
C GLU A 130 2.09 3.11 16.21
N GLN A 131 0.91 3.62 16.00
CA GLN A 131 0.65 5.06 16.07
C GLN A 131 0.54 5.57 17.48
#